data_fb5595be66b5a60e031af6b9bb89cdef
#
_entry.id   fb5595be66b5a60e031af6b9bb89cdef
#
_cell.length_a   1.000
_cell.length_b   1.000
_cell.length_c   1.000
_cell.angle_alpha   90.00
_cell.angle_beta   90.00
_cell.angle_gamma   90.00
#
_symmetry.space_group_name_H-M   'P 1'
#
loop_
_entity.id
_entity.type
_entity.pdbx_description
1 polymer ?
#
loop_
_entity_poly.entity_id
_entity_poly.type
_entity_poly.pdbx_seq_one_letter_code
_entity_poly.pdbx_strand_id
1 'polypeptide(L)'
;MALNIADLAEHAIDAVPDRVAVICGDEELTFAELEERANRFAHYLIDRGVKKDDKVGLYCRNRTEIVIAMLGIVKAGAIAVNVNFRYVEAELRYLFDNSDMVALVHERQYADRVAAVLPELPKLKTVIVVEDGSDLDYRRYGGVEFTEALAEGSPERDFAQLLGERSPDDIYLLYTGGTTGFPKGVMWRHEDIYRVLFGGTDFATGQPLADEYDLSRQAAANPPMVRYPIPPMIHGATQSATWMALFAGQTTVLTPEFDAAAVWRTIHDRKVNLLFFTGD
;
A
#
# COMPACT_ATOMS: atom_id res chain seq x y z
N MET A 1 15.52 18.76 2.38
CA MET A 1 15.39 17.38 2.90
C MET A 1 13.91 17.07 2.87
N ALA A 2 13.48 16.32 1.89
CA ALA A 2 12.06 16.00 1.71
C ALA A 2 11.80 14.58 2.23
N LEU A 3 11.35 14.47 3.49
CA LEU A 3 10.96 13.18 4.06
C LEU A 3 9.57 12.77 3.54
N ASN A 4 9.48 12.57 2.21
CA ASN A 4 8.28 12.04 1.56
C ASN A 4 8.38 10.52 1.46
N ILE A 5 7.26 9.83 1.70
CA ILE A 5 7.19 8.36 1.69
C ILE A 5 7.61 7.76 0.34
N ALA A 6 7.25 8.41 -0.77
CA ALA A 6 7.65 7.93 -2.09
C ALA A 6 9.17 8.05 -2.31
N ASP A 7 9.78 9.19 -1.91
CA ASP A 7 11.23 9.39 -2.03
C ASP A 7 12.02 8.40 -1.17
N LEU A 8 11.56 8.19 0.07
CA LEU A 8 12.18 7.22 0.98
C LEU A 8 12.16 5.79 0.42
N ALA A 9 11.04 5.39 -0.22
CA ALA A 9 10.95 4.09 -0.89
C ALA A 9 11.88 4.02 -2.11
N GLU A 10 11.92 5.07 -2.93
CA GLU A 10 12.78 5.15 -4.11
C GLU A 10 14.26 5.08 -3.75
N HIS A 11 14.70 5.71 -2.65
CA HIS A 11 16.07 5.59 -2.16
C HIS A 11 16.46 4.14 -1.80
N ALA A 12 15.55 3.39 -1.20
CA ALA A 12 15.80 1.99 -0.89
C ALA A 12 15.80 1.11 -2.15
N ILE A 13 14.88 1.36 -3.08
CA ILE A 13 14.81 0.68 -4.37
C ILE A 13 16.11 0.87 -5.15
N ASP A 14 16.63 2.09 -5.23
CA ASP A 14 17.86 2.40 -5.93
C ASP A 14 19.09 1.75 -5.25
N ALA A 15 19.06 1.60 -3.94
CA ALA A 15 20.16 1.00 -3.18
C ALA A 15 20.23 -0.53 -3.30
N VAL A 16 19.09 -1.21 -3.46
CA VAL A 16 19.03 -2.69 -3.44
C VAL A 16 18.00 -3.24 -4.46
N PRO A 17 18.08 -2.89 -5.75
CA PRO A 17 17.07 -3.18 -6.76
C PRO A 17 16.80 -4.68 -6.94
N ASP A 18 17.82 -5.51 -6.82
CA ASP A 18 17.75 -6.96 -7.08
C ASP A 18 17.27 -7.77 -5.87
N ARG A 19 17.09 -7.13 -4.69
CA ARG A 19 16.55 -7.83 -3.51
C ARG A 19 15.07 -8.09 -3.68
N VAL A 20 14.60 -9.20 -3.09
CA VAL A 20 13.17 -9.47 -2.98
C VAL A 20 12.54 -8.49 -1.99
N ALA A 21 11.57 -7.71 -2.46
CA ALA A 21 10.83 -6.73 -1.66
C ALA A 21 9.57 -7.34 -1.04
N VAL A 22 8.82 -8.12 -1.81
CA VAL A 22 7.53 -8.69 -1.40
C VAL A 22 7.42 -10.15 -1.81
N ILE A 23 6.89 -10.98 -0.92
CA ILE A 23 6.54 -12.38 -1.18
C ILE A 23 5.07 -12.58 -0.79
N CYS A 24 4.27 -13.15 -1.69
CA CYS A 24 2.90 -13.57 -1.38
C CYS A 24 2.61 -14.91 -2.08
N GLY A 25 2.52 -15.98 -1.31
CA GLY A 25 2.42 -17.34 -1.87
C GLY A 25 3.66 -17.70 -2.68
N ASP A 26 3.47 -17.99 -3.97
CA ASP A 26 4.54 -18.31 -4.92
C ASP A 26 5.06 -17.08 -5.68
N GLU A 27 4.39 -15.93 -5.56
CA GLU A 27 4.83 -14.69 -6.19
C GLU A 27 5.90 -14.01 -5.33
N GLU A 28 7.01 -13.65 -5.99
CA GLU A 28 8.09 -12.86 -5.42
C GLU A 28 8.36 -11.66 -6.33
N LEU A 29 8.46 -10.48 -5.75
CA LEU A 29 8.84 -9.26 -6.46
C LEU A 29 10.14 -8.71 -5.90
N THR A 30 11.10 -8.42 -6.76
CA THR A 30 12.26 -7.62 -6.41
C THR A 30 11.86 -6.15 -6.18
N PHE A 31 12.76 -5.37 -5.59
CA PHE A 31 12.56 -3.92 -5.45
C PHE A 31 12.41 -3.23 -6.81
N ALA A 32 13.17 -3.65 -7.82
CA ALA A 32 13.06 -3.13 -9.18
C ALA A 32 11.72 -3.46 -9.83
N GLU A 33 11.23 -4.69 -9.69
CA GLU A 33 9.92 -5.10 -10.22
C GLU A 33 8.76 -4.41 -9.50
N LEU A 34 8.86 -4.23 -8.17
CA LEU A 34 7.90 -3.46 -7.40
C LEU A 34 7.84 -2.01 -7.86
N GLU A 35 9.01 -1.40 -8.11
CA GLU A 35 9.13 -0.04 -8.65
C GLU A 35 8.45 0.09 -10.00
N GLU A 36 8.80 -0.78 -10.94
CA GLU A 36 8.21 -0.76 -12.29
C GLU A 36 6.68 -0.85 -12.22
N ARG A 37 6.15 -1.82 -11.47
CA ARG A 37 4.71 -2.02 -11.34
C ARG A 37 4.03 -0.84 -10.63
N ALA A 38 4.67 -0.27 -9.61
CA ALA A 38 4.14 0.90 -8.90
C ALA A 38 4.13 2.16 -9.79
N ASN A 39 5.17 2.36 -10.61
CA ASN A 39 5.21 3.44 -11.60
C ASN A 39 4.06 3.29 -12.61
N ARG A 40 3.89 2.11 -13.18
CA ARG A 40 2.77 1.82 -14.11
C ARG A 40 1.41 2.11 -13.47
N PHE A 41 1.22 1.69 -12.22
CA PHE A 41 -0.02 1.95 -11.51
C PHE A 41 -0.24 3.44 -11.24
N ALA A 42 0.80 4.18 -10.86
CA ALA A 42 0.74 5.62 -10.66
C ALA A 42 0.37 6.37 -11.94
N HIS A 43 1.01 6.05 -13.07
CA HIS A 43 0.66 6.63 -14.37
C HIS A 43 -0.77 6.31 -14.78
N TYR A 44 -1.21 5.07 -14.60
CA TYR A 44 -2.60 4.70 -14.86
C TYR A 44 -3.59 5.58 -14.08
N LEU A 45 -3.34 5.81 -12.78
CA LEU A 45 -4.18 6.68 -11.96
C LEU A 45 -4.20 8.13 -12.48
N ILE A 46 -3.03 8.68 -12.81
CA ILE A 46 -2.88 10.04 -13.37
C ILE A 46 -3.65 10.16 -14.70
N ASP A 47 -3.50 9.20 -15.60
CA ASP A 47 -4.19 9.18 -16.90
C ASP A 47 -5.72 9.06 -16.76
N ARG A 48 -6.20 8.47 -15.66
CA ARG A 48 -7.64 8.44 -15.28
C ARG A 48 -8.10 9.68 -14.54
N GLY A 49 -7.23 10.68 -14.40
CA GLY A 49 -7.54 11.99 -13.84
C GLY A 49 -7.46 12.07 -12.33
N VAL A 50 -6.85 11.11 -11.66
CA VAL A 50 -6.49 11.18 -10.23
C VAL A 50 -5.44 12.27 -10.05
N LYS A 51 -5.66 13.15 -9.09
CA LYS A 51 -4.83 14.33 -8.81
C LYS A 51 -4.16 14.21 -7.45
N LYS A 52 -3.24 15.11 -7.19
CA LYS A 52 -2.65 15.28 -5.85
C LYS A 52 -3.76 15.43 -4.81
N ASP A 53 -3.58 14.76 -3.67
CA ASP A 53 -4.50 14.71 -2.53
C ASP A 53 -5.85 14.00 -2.78
N ASP A 54 -6.09 13.45 -3.97
CA ASP A 54 -7.23 12.58 -4.23
C ASP A 54 -7.10 11.25 -3.46
N LYS A 55 -8.24 10.68 -3.05
CA LYS A 55 -8.28 9.46 -2.24
C LYS A 55 -8.54 8.25 -3.11
N VAL A 56 -7.66 7.25 -2.94
CA VAL A 56 -7.75 5.95 -3.62
C VAL A 56 -7.92 4.85 -2.59
N GLY A 57 -9.05 4.14 -2.63
CA GLY A 57 -9.38 3.08 -1.69
C GLY A 57 -8.65 1.78 -1.99
N LEU A 58 -8.25 1.06 -0.93
CA LEU A 58 -7.67 -0.27 -0.99
C LEU A 58 -8.57 -1.24 -0.24
N TYR A 59 -9.44 -1.95 -0.96
CA TYR A 59 -10.42 -2.92 -0.45
C TYR A 59 -9.99 -4.34 -0.77
N CYS A 60 -8.83 -4.71 -0.22
CA CYS A 60 -8.15 -5.97 -0.49
C CYS A 60 -7.66 -6.63 0.80
N ARG A 61 -7.46 -7.95 0.75
CA ARG A 61 -6.66 -8.69 1.73
C ARG A 61 -5.17 -8.49 1.45
N ASN A 62 -4.31 -9.09 2.28
CA ASN A 62 -2.85 -9.01 2.11
C ASN A 62 -2.42 -9.71 0.82
N ARG A 63 -1.99 -8.94 -0.17
CA ARG A 63 -1.57 -9.43 -1.48
C ARG A 63 -0.46 -8.54 -2.04
N THR A 64 0.24 -9.01 -3.05
CA THR A 64 1.29 -8.23 -3.74
C THR A 64 0.74 -6.94 -4.33
N GLU A 65 -0.46 -7.02 -4.91
CA GLU A 65 -1.13 -5.90 -5.57
C GLU A 65 -1.44 -4.74 -4.60
N ILE A 66 -1.71 -5.02 -3.32
CA ILE A 66 -1.96 -3.94 -2.34
C ILE A 66 -0.67 -3.14 -2.07
N VAL A 67 0.50 -3.79 -2.08
CA VAL A 67 1.79 -3.10 -1.89
C VAL A 67 2.15 -2.28 -3.12
N ILE A 68 1.95 -2.85 -4.33
CA ILE A 68 2.12 -2.13 -5.59
C ILE A 68 1.22 -0.89 -5.62
N ALA A 69 -0.07 -1.07 -5.27
CA ALA A 69 -1.03 0.03 -5.26
C ALA A 69 -0.69 1.09 -4.20
N MET A 70 -0.31 0.69 -2.98
CA MET A 70 0.12 1.63 -1.94
C MET A 70 1.28 2.51 -2.40
N LEU A 71 2.33 1.91 -2.98
CA LEU A 71 3.47 2.65 -3.50
C LEU A 71 3.08 3.52 -4.71
N GLY A 72 2.32 2.98 -5.66
CA GLY A 72 1.87 3.73 -6.83
C GLY A 72 0.97 4.91 -6.49
N ILE A 73 0.08 4.77 -5.50
CA ILE A 73 -0.79 5.87 -5.04
C ILE A 73 0.04 7.04 -4.49
N VAL A 74 1.01 6.78 -3.62
CA VAL A 74 1.84 7.86 -3.06
C VAL A 74 2.77 8.47 -4.13
N LYS A 75 3.22 7.68 -5.12
CA LYS A 75 3.97 8.19 -6.28
C LYS A 75 3.12 9.12 -7.16
N ALA A 76 1.84 8.81 -7.32
CA ALA A 76 0.88 9.68 -8.01
C ALA A 76 0.49 10.94 -7.21
N GLY A 77 1.07 11.14 -6.02
CA GLY A 77 0.71 12.24 -5.13
C GLY A 77 -0.69 12.11 -4.51
N ALA A 78 -1.32 10.96 -4.67
CA ALA A 78 -2.64 10.65 -4.11
C ALA A 78 -2.51 10.01 -2.71
N ILE A 79 -3.65 9.86 -2.04
CA ILE A 79 -3.74 9.38 -0.66
C ILE A 79 -4.39 8.00 -0.64
N ALA A 80 -3.68 7.00 -0.13
CA ALA A 80 -4.23 5.66 0.06
C ALA A 80 -5.21 5.64 1.25
N VAL A 81 -6.36 5.01 1.05
CA VAL A 81 -7.40 4.82 2.08
C VAL A 81 -7.57 3.32 2.33
N ASN A 82 -7.24 2.89 3.53
CA ASN A 82 -7.47 1.51 3.94
C ASN A 82 -8.96 1.23 4.13
N VAL A 83 -9.47 0.24 3.39
CA VAL A 83 -10.87 -0.21 3.46
C VAL A 83 -10.91 -1.59 4.09
N ASN A 84 -11.66 -1.74 5.18
CA ASN A 84 -11.78 -3.05 5.83
C ASN A 84 -12.54 -4.02 4.91
N PHE A 85 -11.90 -5.11 4.50
CA PHE A 85 -12.48 -6.10 3.61
C PHE A 85 -13.72 -6.83 4.19
N ARG A 86 -13.98 -6.65 5.49
CA ARG A 86 -15.19 -7.16 6.16
C ARG A 86 -16.39 -6.22 6.03
N TYR A 87 -16.17 -4.97 5.61
CA TYR A 87 -17.25 -4.00 5.44
C TYR A 87 -18.24 -4.48 4.38
N VAL A 88 -19.50 -4.19 4.66
CA VAL A 88 -20.64 -4.41 3.75
C VAL A 88 -21.13 -3.05 3.24
N GLU A 89 -22.20 -3.04 2.47
CA GLU A 89 -22.64 -1.88 1.68
C GLU A 89 -22.80 -0.60 2.50
N ALA A 90 -23.29 -0.69 3.74
CA ALA A 90 -23.53 0.48 4.59
C ALA A 90 -22.23 1.16 5.01
N GLU A 91 -21.24 0.37 5.44
CA GLU A 91 -19.92 0.91 5.82
C GLU A 91 -19.14 1.38 4.60
N LEU A 92 -19.23 0.65 3.48
CA LEU A 92 -18.57 1.05 2.22
C LEU A 92 -19.12 2.38 1.71
N ARG A 93 -20.43 2.55 1.68
CA ARG A 93 -21.07 3.82 1.29
C ARG A 93 -20.59 4.98 2.14
N TYR A 94 -20.61 4.77 3.47
CA TYR A 94 -20.12 5.80 4.39
C TYR A 94 -18.65 6.14 4.16
N LEU A 95 -17.77 5.13 4.09
CA LEU A 95 -16.34 5.35 3.99
C LEU A 95 -15.96 6.03 2.67
N PHE A 96 -16.53 5.56 1.55
CA PHE A 96 -16.22 6.10 0.22
C PHE A 96 -16.70 7.55 0.06
N ASP A 97 -17.87 7.88 0.59
CA ASP A 97 -18.39 9.24 0.59
C ASP A 97 -17.60 10.14 1.55
N ASN A 98 -17.38 9.70 2.80
CA ASN A 98 -16.68 10.48 3.83
C ASN A 98 -15.21 10.78 3.47
N SER A 99 -14.57 9.90 2.70
CA SER A 99 -13.19 10.12 2.23
C SER A 99 -13.11 10.90 0.92
N ASP A 100 -14.23 11.25 0.28
CA ASP A 100 -14.25 11.81 -1.07
C ASP A 100 -13.47 10.95 -2.09
N MET A 101 -13.66 9.63 -2.03
CA MET A 101 -12.91 8.67 -2.81
C MET A 101 -13.17 8.83 -4.31
N VAL A 102 -12.10 8.87 -5.12
CA VAL A 102 -12.19 9.02 -6.59
C VAL A 102 -11.84 7.74 -7.35
N ALA A 103 -11.03 6.87 -6.73
CA ALA A 103 -10.65 5.58 -7.30
C ALA A 103 -10.65 4.49 -6.23
N LEU A 104 -10.86 3.24 -6.64
CA LEU A 104 -10.92 2.07 -5.76
C LEU A 104 -10.16 0.91 -6.38
N VAL A 105 -9.30 0.27 -5.59
CA VAL A 105 -8.75 -1.05 -5.87
C VAL A 105 -9.46 -2.06 -4.98
N HIS A 106 -10.04 -3.11 -5.55
CA HIS A 106 -10.69 -4.15 -4.76
C HIS A 106 -10.48 -5.55 -5.35
N GLU A 107 -10.52 -6.58 -4.50
CA GLU A 107 -10.54 -7.96 -4.98
C GLU A 107 -11.88 -8.29 -5.64
N ARG A 108 -11.85 -9.14 -6.67
CA ARG A 108 -13.00 -9.52 -7.48
C ARG A 108 -14.17 -10.07 -6.64
N GLN A 109 -13.88 -10.80 -5.58
CA GLN A 109 -14.89 -11.34 -4.66
C GLN A 109 -15.81 -10.30 -4.02
N TYR A 110 -15.41 -9.02 -4.03
CA TYR A 110 -16.20 -7.91 -3.48
C TYR A 110 -17.02 -7.17 -4.54
N ALA A 111 -17.01 -7.63 -5.80
CA ALA A 111 -17.63 -6.94 -6.92
C ALA A 111 -19.11 -6.62 -6.71
N ASP A 112 -19.89 -7.53 -6.11
CA ASP A 112 -21.31 -7.28 -5.85
C ASP A 112 -21.56 -6.19 -4.82
N ARG A 113 -20.74 -6.13 -3.76
CA ARG A 113 -20.81 -5.07 -2.74
C ARG A 113 -20.46 -3.71 -3.33
N VAL A 114 -19.41 -3.67 -4.15
CA VAL A 114 -18.98 -2.43 -4.83
C VAL A 114 -20.06 -1.98 -5.81
N ALA A 115 -20.61 -2.87 -6.64
CA ALA A 115 -21.69 -2.56 -7.58
C ALA A 115 -22.93 -1.99 -6.89
N ALA A 116 -23.25 -2.46 -5.69
CA ALA A 116 -24.41 -1.99 -4.94
C ALA A 116 -24.29 -0.55 -4.44
N VAL A 117 -23.07 -0.05 -4.17
CA VAL A 117 -22.84 1.30 -3.62
C VAL A 117 -22.44 2.33 -4.67
N LEU A 118 -21.82 1.91 -5.77
CA LEU A 118 -21.32 2.81 -6.82
C LEU A 118 -22.34 3.83 -7.35
N PRO A 119 -23.62 3.49 -7.58
CA PRO A 119 -24.60 4.45 -8.10
C PRO A 119 -24.82 5.69 -7.21
N GLU A 120 -24.50 5.58 -5.93
CA GLU A 120 -24.65 6.65 -4.96
C GLU A 120 -23.38 7.50 -4.77
N LEU A 121 -22.28 7.14 -5.44
CA LEU A 121 -20.94 7.70 -5.25
C LEU A 121 -20.40 8.37 -6.52
N PRO A 122 -20.92 9.51 -6.94
CA PRO A 122 -20.60 10.12 -8.23
C PRO A 122 -19.13 10.57 -8.37
N LYS A 123 -18.39 10.68 -7.27
CA LYS A 123 -16.95 11.00 -7.28
C LYS A 123 -16.07 9.79 -7.60
N LEU A 124 -16.51 8.57 -7.25
CA LEU A 124 -15.79 7.32 -7.48
C LEU A 124 -15.97 6.88 -8.94
N LYS A 125 -14.98 7.20 -9.78
CA LYS A 125 -15.05 7.00 -11.24
C LYS A 125 -14.15 5.90 -11.76
N THR A 126 -13.08 5.60 -11.05
CA THR A 126 -12.08 4.62 -11.48
C THR A 126 -12.11 3.43 -10.54
N VAL A 127 -12.41 2.25 -11.09
CA VAL A 127 -12.44 1.01 -10.30
C VAL A 127 -11.49 0.00 -10.92
N ILE A 128 -10.53 -0.46 -10.11
CA ILE A 128 -9.51 -1.42 -10.49
C ILE A 128 -9.75 -2.71 -9.71
N VAL A 129 -9.72 -3.85 -10.38
CA VAL A 129 -10.09 -5.14 -9.81
C VAL A 129 -8.90 -6.08 -9.79
N VAL A 130 -8.59 -6.57 -8.60
CA VAL A 130 -7.57 -7.60 -8.38
C VAL A 130 -8.22 -8.97 -8.56
N GLU A 131 -7.67 -9.78 -9.43
CA GLU A 131 -8.14 -11.14 -9.68
C GLU A 131 -7.82 -12.05 -8.48
N ASP A 132 -8.81 -12.79 -8.02
CA ASP A 132 -8.72 -13.66 -6.85
C ASP A 132 -9.27 -15.07 -7.07
N GLY A 133 -9.61 -15.39 -8.33
CA GLY A 133 -10.21 -16.68 -8.72
C GLY A 133 -11.71 -16.75 -8.52
N SER A 134 -12.36 -15.71 -8.01
CA SER A 134 -13.83 -15.66 -7.93
C SER A 134 -14.43 -15.39 -9.32
N ASP A 135 -15.74 -15.66 -9.46
CA ASP A 135 -16.45 -15.57 -10.76
C ASP A 135 -17.49 -14.44 -10.78
N LEU A 136 -17.23 -13.33 -10.07
CA LEU A 136 -18.14 -12.19 -10.05
C LEU A 136 -17.86 -11.23 -11.21
N ASP A 137 -18.94 -10.73 -11.82
CA ASP A 137 -18.86 -9.81 -12.96
C ASP A 137 -18.60 -8.36 -12.50
N TYR A 138 -17.36 -7.91 -12.62
CA TYR A 138 -16.95 -6.53 -12.35
C TYR A 138 -16.99 -5.62 -13.59
N ARG A 139 -17.06 -6.19 -14.79
CA ARG A 139 -17.13 -5.42 -16.05
C ARG A 139 -18.45 -4.64 -16.17
N ARG A 140 -19.52 -5.12 -15.54
CA ARG A 140 -20.85 -4.47 -15.57
C ARG A 140 -20.88 -3.04 -15.02
N TYR A 141 -19.92 -2.66 -14.19
CA TYR A 141 -19.77 -1.28 -13.68
C TYR A 141 -18.51 -0.58 -14.18
N GLY A 142 -17.86 -1.10 -15.22
CA GLY A 142 -16.68 -0.50 -15.83
C GLY A 142 -15.38 -0.76 -15.08
N GLY A 143 -15.33 -1.79 -14.22
CA GLY A 143 -14.09 -2.21 -13.56
C GLY A 143 -13.03 -2.67 -14.57
N VAL A 144 -11.77 -2.32 -14.32
CA VAL A 144 -10.61 -2.71 -15.10
C VAL A 144 -9.75 -3.66 -14.28
N GLU A 145 -9.26 -4.74 -14.85
CA GLU A 145 -8.38 -5.65 -14.15
C GLU A 145 -7.04 -4.99 -13.80
N PHE A 146 -6.46 -5.34 -12.66
CA PHE A 146 -5.24 -4.72 -12.15
C PHE A 146 -4.05 -4.89 -13.12
N THR A 147 -3.91 -6.06 -13.73
CA THR A 147 -2.86 -6.31 -14.73
C THR A 147 -3.07 -5.53 -16.02
N GLU A 148 -4.33 -5.32 -16.45
CA GLU A 148 -4.66 -4.44 -17.57
C GLU A 148 -4.31 -2.98 -17.25
N ALA A 149 -4.62 -2.53 -16.03
CA ALA A 149 -4.26 -1.18 -15.58
C ALA A 149 -2.74 -0.98 -15.57
N LEU A 150 -1.97 -1.96 -15.11
CA LEU A 150 -0.51 -1.91 -15.18
C LEU A 150 0.01 -1.87 -16.62
N ALA A 151 -0.61 -2.62 -17.52
CA ALA A 151 -0.19 -2.67 -18.93
C ALA A 151 -0.41 -1.34 -19.69
N GLU A 152 -1.41 -0.55 -19.27
CA GLU A 152 -1.68 0.77 -19.85
C GLU A 152 -0.71 1.85 -19.34
N GLY A 153 -0.21 1.75 -18.10
CA GLY A 153 0.64 2.77 -17.49
C GLY A 153 2.11 2.72 -17.93
N SER A 154 2.78 3.87 -17.85
CA SER A 154 4.23 3.98 -18.12
C SER A 154 5.07 3.46 -16.94
N PRO A 155 6.20 2.79 -17.18
CA PRO A 155 7.14 2.38 -16.13
C PRO A 155 8.07 3.52 -15.66
N GLU A 156 8.04 4.67 -16.30
CA GLU A 156 8.99 5.76 -16.07
C GLU A 156 8.80 6.42 -14.69
N ARG A 157 9.91 6.91 -14.11
CA ARG A 157 9.93 7.68 -12.86
C ARG A 157 10.04 9.17 -13.17
N ASP A 158 9.00 9.75 -13.75
CA ASP A 158 8.98 11.16 -14.17
C ASP A 158 7.97 12.03 -13.41
N PHE A 159 7.55 11.58 -12.22
CA PHE A 159 6.49 12.20 -11.41
C PHE A 159 6.77 13.64 -11.01
N ALA A 160 8.04 14.01 -10.79
CA ALA A 160 8.41 15.40 -10.52
C ALA A 160 8.06 16.35 -11.68
N GLN A 161 8.15 15.84 -12.92
CA GLN A 161 7.75 16.61 -14.12
C GLN A 161 6.23 16.70 -14.26
N LEU A 162 5.50 15.65 -13.89
CA LEU A 162 4.05 15.56 -14.02
C LEU A 162 3.30 16.26 -12.90
N LEU A 163 3.79 16.17 -11.67
CA LEU A 163 3.06 16.55 -10.45
C LEU A 163 3.75 17.70 -9.68
N GLY A 164 4.98 18.05 -10.05
CA GLY A 164 5.83 18.95 -9.26
C GLY A 164 6.55 18.23 -8.11
N GLU A 165 7.17 19.03 -7.24
CA GLU A 165 7.94 18.50 -6.11
C GLU A 165 7.03 17.88 -5.05
N ARG A 166 7.48 16.75 -4.52
CA ARG A 166 6.88 16.09 -3.35
C ARG A 166 7.20 16.88 -2.08
N SER A 167 6.34 16.77 -1.08
CA SER A 167 6.47 17.51 0.16
C SER A 167 6.47 16.57 1.38
N PRO A 168 7.23 16.89 2.44
CA PRO A 168 7.08 16.22 3.73
C PRO A 168 5.71 16.47 4.37
N ASP A 169 4.99 17.49 3.90
CA ASP A 169 3.63 17.84 4.35
C ASP A 169 2.52 17.08 3.60
N ASP A 170 2.87 16.28 2.58
CA ASP A 170 1.89 15.41 1.91
C ASP A 170 1.23 14.48 2.93
N ILE A 171 -0.02 14.09 2.68
CA ILE A 171 -0.86 13.44 3.68
C ILE A 171 -0.85 11.92 3.52
N TYR A 172 -0.68 11.25 4.64
CA TYR A 172 -0.97 9.83 4.82
C TYR A 172 -2.23 9.67 5.67
N LEU A 173 -3.20 8.88 5.22
CA LEU A 173 -4.51 8.75 5.85
C LEU A 173 -4.74 7.33 6.35
N LEU A 174 -5.10 7.20 7.63
CA LEU A 174 -5.48 5.93 8.24
C LEU A 174 -6.91 6.01 8.77
N TYR A 175 -7.81 5.23 8.19
CA TYR A 175 -9.11 5.01 8.80
C TYR A 175 -9.02 3.98 9.91
N THR A 176 -9.50 4.35 11.09
CA THR A 176 -9.51 3.48 12.27
C THR A 176 -10.93 3.10 12.64
N GLY A 177 -11.16 1.84 13.01
CA GLY A 177 -12.43 1.41 13.58
C GLY A 177 -12.66 2.11 14.93
N GLY A 178 -13.67 2.94 15.00
CA GLY A 178 -14.08 3.55 16.28
C GLY A 178 -14.84 2.55 17.15
N THR A 179 -14.63 2.59 18.45
CA THR A 179 -15.42 1.79 19.41
C THR A 179 -16.87 2.27 19.54
N THR A 180 -17.19 3.44 18.98
CA THR A 180 -18.46 4.15 19.21
C THR A 180 -19.17 4.60 17.93
N GLY A 181 -18.90 4.01 16.76
CA GLY A 181 -19.55 4.41 15.52
C GLY A 181 -18.75 4.14 14.24
N PHE A 182 -19.03 4.90 13.21
CA PHE A 182 -18.35 4.80 11.93
C PHE A 182 -16.86 5.13 12.02
N PRO A 183 -16.01 4.53 11.16
CA PRO A 183 -14.57 4.77 11.16
C PRO A 183 -14.25 6.24 10.89
N LYS A 184 -13.15 6.71 11.48
CA LYS A 184 -12.64 8.06 11.30
C LYS A 184 -11.26 8.03 10.66
N GLY A 185 -11.02 8.96 9.72
CA GLY A 185 -9.72 9.15 9.08
C GLY A 185 -8.78 9.96 9.97
N VAL A 186 -7.63 9.40 10.32
CA VAL A 186 -6.53 10.09 11.00
C VAL A 186 -5.52 10.53 9.96
N MET A 187 -5.33 11.83 9.83
CA MET A 187 -4.39 12.42 8.88
C MET A 187 -3.03 12.64 9.53
N TRP A 188 -1.99 12.19 8.86
CA TRP A 188 -0.59 12.39 9.22
C TRP A 188 0.13 13.12 8.10
N ARG A 189 1.07 14.01 8.42
CA ARG A 189 2.06 14.43 7.43
C ARG A 189 3.02 13.27 7.18
N HIS A 190 3.55 13.16 5.96
CA HIS A 190 4.51 12.10 5.60
C HIS A 190 5.73 12.09 6.53
N GLU A 191 6.30 13.26 6.86
CA GLU A 191 7.41 13.35 7.81
C GLU A 191 7.03 12.83 9.20
N ASP A 192 5.86 13.22 9.72
CA ASP A 192 5.46 12.88 11.08
C ASP A 192 5.24 11.36 11.22
N ILE A 193 4.52 10.75 10.28
CA ILE A 193 4.28 9.30 10.32
C ILE A 193 5.56 8.51 10.08
N TYR A 194 6.47 8.98 9.21
CA TYR A 194 7.77 8.38 9.01
C TYR A 194 8.57 8.33 10.31
N ARG A 195 8.69 9.46 11.01
CA ARG A 195 9.44 9.54 12.26
C ARG A 195 8.83 8.74 13.39
N VAL A 196 7.51 8.67 13.47
CA VAL A 196 6.81 8.01 14.60
C VAL A 196 6.57 6.53 14.35
N LEU A 197 6.21 6.13 13.13
CA LEU A 197 5.70 4.79 12.85
C LEU A 197 6.47 4.04 11.75
N PHE A 198 7.15 4.73 10.83
CA PHE A 198 7.71 4.08 9.63
C PHE A 198 9.24 3.92 9.67
N GLY A 199 9.85 4.03 10.86
CA GLY A 199 11.26 3.71 11.05
C GLY A 199 12.20 4.91 10.94
N GLY A 200 11.70 6.13 10.89
CA GLY A 200 12.50 7.37 10.86
C GLY A 200 13.17 7.74 12.18
N THR A 201 13.13 6.83 13.17
CA THR A 201 13.79 6.97 14.46
C THR A 201 14.67 5.75 14.70
N ASP A 202 15.91 5.96 15.08
CA ASP A 202 16.84 4.90 15.44
C ASP A 202 16.33 4.16 16.69
N PHE A 203 16.13 2.87 16.56
CA PHE A 203 15.51 2.06 17.61
C PHE A 203 16.36 1.93 18.88
N ALA A 204 17.69 1.97 18.73
CA ALA A 204 18.61 1.79 19.85
C ALA A 204 18.80 3.06 20.67
N THR A 205 18.79 4.22 20.00
CA THR A 205 19.06 5.52 20.63
C THR A 205 17.81 6.35 20.89
N GLY A 206 16.68 6.03 20.21
CA GLY A 206 15.47 6.82 20.23
C GLY A 206 15.61 8.19 19.54
N GLN A 207 16.69 8.41 18.80
CA GLN A 207 16.92 9.68 18.11
C GLN A 207 16.42 9.64 16.66
N PRO A 208 15.90 10.73 16.10
CA PRO A 208 15.59 10.82 14.69
C PRO A 208 16.80 10.47 13.81
N LEU A 209 16.58 9.74 12.73
CA LEU A 209 17.59 9.50 11.70
C LEU A 209 18.05 10.83 11.09
N ALA A 210 19.34 10.92 10.74
CA ALA A 210 19.99 12.19 10.38
C ALA A 210 19.48 12.73 9.04
N ASP A 211 19.25 11.85 8.05
CA ASP A 211 18.77 12.25 6.73
C ASP A 211 17.91 11.17 6.06
N GLU A 212 17.38 11.49 4.89
CA GLU A 212 16.49 10.63 4.10
C GLU A 212 17.16 9.38 3.52
N TYR A 213 18.49 9.35 3.46
CA TYR A 213 19.28 8.23 2.92
C TYR A 213 19.76 7.24 3.98
N ASP A 214 19.55 7.50 5.26
CA ASP A 214 20.11 6.67 6.34
C ASP A 214 19.65 5.21 6.22
N LEU A 215 18.36 4.97 5.99
CA LEU A 215 17.83 3.61 5.86
C LEU A 215 18.32 2.92 4.57
N SER A 216 18.39 3.63 3.45
CA SER A 216 18.88 3.07 2.19
C SER A 216 20.38 2.74 2.25
N ARG A 217 21.19 3.57 2.92
CA ARG A 217 22.60 3.25 3.19
C ARG A 217 22.76 2.02 4.09
N GLN A 218 21.92 1.90 5.13
CA GLN A 218 21.89 0.72 5.98
C GLN A 218 21.45 -0.52 5.19
N ALA A 219 20.45 -0.36 4.30
CA ALA A 219 20.02 -1.43 3.41
C ALA A 219 21.18 -1.95 2.55
N ALA A 220 21.94 -1.07 1.89
CA ALA A 220 23.07 -1.45 1.06
C ALA A 220 24.19 -2.16 1.85
N ALA A 221 24.41 -1.74 3.10
CA ALA A 221 25.50 -2.23 3.94
C ALA A 221 25.19 -3.57 4.67
N ASN A 222 23.92 -3.90 4.85
CA ASN A 222 23.50 -5.05 5.66
C ASN A 222 22.83 -6.15 4.82
N PRO A 223 22.89 -7.41 5.26
CA PRO A 223 22.12 -8.49 4.62
C PRO A 223 20.62 -8.24 4.75
N PRO A 224 19.81 -8.77 3.80
CA PRO A 224 18.37 -8.61 3.84
C PRO A 224 17.79 -9.32 5.07
N MET A 225 16.78 -8.68 5.68
CA MET A 225 15.90 -9.29 6.67
C MET A 225 14.55 -9.62 6.06
N VAL A 226 13.91 -10.68 6.55
CA VAL A 226 12.56 -11.08 6.14
C VAL A 226 11.60 -10.77 7.27
N ARG A 227 10.63 -9.91 7.00
CA ARG A 227 9.54 -9.54 7.91
C ARG A 227 8.24 -10.21 7.50
N TYR A 228 7.50 -10.68 8.47
CA TYR A 228 6.19 -11.27 8.26
C TYR A 228 5.13 -10.59 9.13
N PRO A 229 4.49 -9.52 8.65
CA PRO A 229 3.34 -8.92 9.32
C PRO A 229 2.08 -9.75 9.01
N ILE A 230 1.63 -10.53 9.98
CA ILE A 230 0.47 -11.44 9.83
C ILE A 230 -0.87 -10.68 9.77
N PRO A 231 -1.10 -9.61 10.58
CA PRO A 231 -2.40 -8.94 10.57
C PRO A 231 -2.73 -8.34 9.21
N PRO A 232 -4.03 -8.10 8.93
CA PRO A 232 -4.42 -7.49 7.66
C PRO A 232 -3.86 -6.08 7.44
N MET A 233 -3.56 -5.76 6.17
CA MET A 233 -3.09 -4.44 5.72
C MET A 233 -4.11 -3.29 5.94
N ILE A 234 -5.34 -3.62 6.32
CA ILE A 234 -6.32 -2.63 6.79
C ILE A 234 -5.90 -1.96 8.10
N HIS A 235 -4.98 -2.56 8.85
CA HIS A 235 -4.47 -2.01 10.10
C HIS A 235 -3.20 -1.19 9.88
N GLY A 236 -3.15 0.01 10.45
CA GLY A 236 -2.00 0.92 10.37
C GLY A 236 -0.69 0.28 10.84
N ALA A 237 -0.74 -0.62 11.82
CA ALA A 237 0.45 -1.34 12.30
C ALA A 237 1.06 -2.26 11.24
N THR A 238 0.24 -2.95 10.44
CA THR A 238 0.72 -3.80 9.34
C THR A 238 1.27 -2.97 8.19
N GLN A 239 0.59 -1.85 7.85
CA GLN A 239 1.12 -0.89 6.88
C GLN A 239 2.45 -0.31 7.36
N SER A 240 2.55 0.05 8.64
CA SER A 240 3.80 0.52 9.25
C SER A 240 4.93 -0.51 9.09
N ALA A 241 4.68 -1.77 9.43
CA ALA A 241 5.68 -2.83 9.29
C ALA A 241 6.13 -3.02 7.83
N THR A 242 5.21 -2.86 6.86
CA THR A 242 5.49 -2.96 5.43
C THR A 242 6.31 -1.77 4.94
N TRP A 243 5.93 -0.53 5.29
CA TRP A 243 6.71 0.66 4.94
C TRP A 243 8.11 0.65 5.53
N MET A 244 8.23 0.27 6.82
CA MET A 244 9.55 0.10 7.46
C MET A 244 10.42 -0.91 6.73
N ALA A 245 9.83 -2.03 6.27
CA ALA A 245 10.56 -3.03 5.50
C ALA A 245 11.04 -2.46 4.15
N LEU A 246 10.16 -1.77 3.42
CA LEU A 246 10.51 -1.16 2.14
C LEU A 246 11.64 -0.14 2.29
N PHE A 247 11.55 0.81 3.23
CA PHE A 247 12.60 1.83 3.43
C PHE A 247 13.94 1.25 3.86
N ALA A 248 13.91 0.13 4.60
CA ALA A 248 15.11 -0.56 5.06
C ALA A 248 15.64 -1.62 4.08
N GLY A 249 15.11 -1.70 2.85
CA GLY A 249 15.53 -2.68 1.85
C GLY A 249 15.32 -4.13 2.30
N GLN A 250 14.24 -4.42 3.03
CA GLN A 250 13.93 -5.71 3.61
C GLN A 250 12.75 -6.37 2.90
N THR A 251 12.69 -7.71 2.96
CA THR A 251 11.61 -8.48 2.36
C THR A 251 10.37 -8.49 3.27
N THR A 252 9.19 -8.21 2.72
CA THR A 252 7.90 -8.40 3.40
C THR A 252 7.22 -9.66 2.88
N VAL A 253 6.87 -10.58 3.77
CA VAL A 253 6.04 -11.75 3.44
C VAL A 253 4.59 -11.43 3.77
N LEU A 254 3.69 -11.71 2.84
CA LEU A 254 2.24 -11.48 2.99
C LEU A 254 1.47 -12.80 2.83
N THR A 255 0.37 -12.91 3.55
CA THR A 255 -0.60 -14.00 3.38
C THR A 255 -2.01 -13.42 3.37
N PRO A 256 -2.85 -13.79 2.39
CA PRO A 256 -4.22 -13.28 2.29
C PRO A 256 -5.12 -13.73 3.44
N GLU A 257 -4.86 -14.93 3.96
CA GLU A 257 -5.65 -15.56 5.00
C GLU A 257 -4.76 -16.09 6.13
N PHE A 258 -5.27 -16.03 7.34
CA PHE A 258 -4.58 -16.58 8.50
C PHE A 258 -4.84 -18.09 8.61
N ASP A 259 -3.78 -18.87 8.56
CA ASP A 259 -3.74 -20.29 8.95
C ASP A 259 -2.51 -20.54 9.81
N ALA A 260 -2.71 -20.97 11.04
CA ALA A 260 -1.61 -21.13 12.00
C ALA A 260 -0.53 -22.12 11.53
N ALA A 261 -0.92 -23.21 10.85
CA ALA A 261 0.04 -24.18 10.33
C ALA A 261 0.81 -23.62 9.12
N ALA A 262 0.13 -22.85 8.25
CA ALA A 262 0.77 -22.14 7.15
C ALA A 262 1.76 -21.08 7.66
N VAL A 263 1.42 -20.34 8.71
CA VAL A 263 2.33 -19.37 9.34
C VAL A 263 3.64 -20.02 9.75
N TRP A 264 3.60 -21.15 10.46
CA TRP A 264 4.83 -21.85 10.88
C TRP A 264 5.64 -22.38 9.70
N ARG A 265 4.99 -22.91 8.66
CA ARG A 265 5.67 -23.31 7.41
C ARG A 265 6.35 -22.10 6.76
N THR A 266 5.64 -21.01 6.61
CA THR A 266 6.16 -19.76 6.01
C THR A 266 7.38 -19.24 6.79
N ILE A 267 7.34 -19.25 8.13
CA ILE A 267 8.47 -18.84 8.97
C ILE A 267 9.69 -19.69 8.68
N HIS A 268 9.51 -21.00 8.58
CA HIS A 268 10.59 -21.95 8.29
C HIS A 268 11.14 -21.78 6.87
N ASP A 269 10.26 -21.79 5.87
CA ASP A 269 10.62 -21.85 4.46
C ASP A 269 11.20 -20.54 3.95
N ARG A 270 10.62 -19.42 4.39
CA ARG A 270 11.04 -18.05 4.03
C ARG A 270 12.10 -17.46 4.97
N LYS A 271 12.54 -18.21 5.98
CA LYS A 271 13.56 -17.81 6.96
C LYS A 271 13.27 -16.46 7.60
N VAL A 272 12.03 -16.31 8.07
CA VAL A 272 11.54 -15.08 8.69
C VAL A 272 12.40 -14.68 9.88
N ASN A 273 12.90 -13.45 9.88
CA ASN A 273 13.70 -12.88 10.95
C ASN A 273 12.87 -12.12 11.98
N LEU A 274 11.78 -11.48 11.51
CA LEU A 274 10.91 -10.68 12.34
C LEU A 274 9.46 -10.99 12.04
N LEU A 275 8.76 -11.46 13.06
CA LEU A 275 7.33 -11.72 13.02
C LEU A 275 6.60 -10.59 13.71
N PHE A 276 5.57 -10.06 13.05
CA PHE A 276 4.65 -9.10 13.64
C PHE A 276 3.25 -9.72 13.68
N PHE A 277 2.65 -9.75 14.86
CA PHE A 277 1.28 -10.23 15.04
C PHE A 277 0.55 -9.37 16.08
N THR A 278 -0.77 -9.34 15.98
CA THR A 278 -1.67 -8.74 16.97
C THR A 278 -2.69 -9.80 17.37
N GLY A 279 -3.08 -9.83 18.61
CA GLY A 279 -4.06 -10.76 19.16
C GLY A 279 -3.81 -11.04 20.62
N ASP A 280 -4.79 -11.65 21.26
CA ASP A 280 -4.73 -12.09 22.65
C ASP A 280 -3.98 -13.42 22.77
#